data_843fa1e760b78b603d901b430de3d309
#
_entry.id   843fa1e760b78b603d901b430de3d309
#
_cell.length_a   1.000
_cell.length_b   1.000
_cell.length_c   1.000
_cell.angle_alpha   90.00
_cell.angle_beta   90.00
_cell.angle_gamma   90.00
#
_symmetry.space_group_name_H-M   'P 1'
#
loop_
_entity.id
_entity.type
_entity.pdbx_description
1 polymer ?
#
loop_
_entity_poly.entity_id
_entity_poly.type
_entity_poly.pdbx_seq_one_letter_code
_entity_poly.pdbx_strand_id
1 'polypeptide(L)'
;MTYRHRALLILPMIFAIAGCTNLFFQPDHIRYNNPRDLDKAFRVVRITAPDGTVLKHWLFPSPFPKGTVFFLHGNAQNVSSHANSVAWLPRHGFNVLLFEYRGYGSNSGHPDLSKTMQDITATFRSIRKMPSIAGKPIILFGQSLGASIALYMAATPELKKHLCAVIAEAPFSDYRAIVREKLASSWITWPLQYPLSWTINDKYSPIKRIGSVAPLPLLIIHSVDDAIVPFHEGQALFTQAKEPKRFWKAEGHHIAFLKREAGRRHFLDYLNATCVQ
;
A
#
# COMPACT_ATOMS: atom_id res chain seq x y z
N MET A 1 31.32 -60.03 -1.54
CA MET A 1 30.12 -59.26 -1.92
C MET A 1 30.08 -58.02 -1.05
N THR A 2 30.56 -56.90 -1.59
CA THR A 2 30.71 -55.64 -0.84
C THR A 2 29.58 -54.69 -1.27
N TYR A 3 28.64 -54.47 -0.37
CA TYR A 3 27.58 -53.46 -0.55
C TYR A 3 28.18 -52.04 -0.41
N ARG A 4 28.33 -51.36 -1.54
CA ARG A 4 28.62 -49.90 -1.56
C ARG A 4 27.34 -49.14 -1.25
N HIS A 5 27.23 -48.60 -0.02
CA HIS A 5 26.25 -47.58 0.31
C HIS A 5 26.56 -46.32 -0.48
N ARG A 6 25.76 -46.06 -1.52
CA ARG A 6 25.71 -44.76 -2.17
C ARG A 6 24.93 -43.83 -1.22
N ALA A 7 25.64 -43.07 -0.41
CA ALA A 7 25.06 -41.93 0.27
C ALA A 7 24.60 -40.93 -0.80
N LEU A 8 23.29 -40.84 -0.99
CA LEU A 8 22.69 -39.76 -1.75
C LEU A 8 22.92 -38.47 -0.96
N LEU A 9 23.94 -37.72 -1.29
CA LEU A 9 24.11 -36.33 -0.85
C LEU A 9 22.96 -35.53 -1.50
N ILE A 10 21.85 -35.41 -0.78
CA ILE A 10 20.87 -34.36 -1.02
C ILE A 10 21.56 -33.07 -0.61
N LEU A 11 22.23 -32.44 -1.59
CA LEU A 11 22.73 -31.08 -1.47
C LEU A 11 21.50 -30.20 -1.24
N PRO A 12 21.34 -29.58 -0.05
CA PRO A 12 20.27 -28.61 0.12
C PRO A 12 20.59 -27.47 -0.84
N MET A 13 19.77 -27.34 -1.88
CA MET A 13 19.76 -26.19 -2.75
C MET A 13 19.22 -25.03 -1.89
N ILE A 14 20.09 -24.50 -1.04
CA ILE A 14 19.88 -23.27 -0.33
C ILE A 14 19.96 -22.20 -1.43
N PHE A 15 18.83 -21.98 -2.09
CA PHE A 15 18.61 -20.71 -2.73
C PHE A 15 18.80 -19.67 -1.63
N ALA A 16 19.89 -18.93 -1.71
CA ALA A 16 20.07 -17.72 -0.96
C ALA A 16 18.99 -16.76 -1.45
N ILE A 17 17.80 -16.86 -0.86
CA ILE A 17 16.70 -15.93 -1.03
C ILE A 17 17.10 -14.72 -0.17
N ALA A 18 18.17 -14.04 -0.60
CA ALA A 18 18.58 -12.79 0.00
C ALA A 18 17.42 -11.79 -0.18
N GLY A 19 16.63 -11.61 0.90
CA GLY A 19 15.68 -10.52 1.01
C GLY A 19 14.56 -10.49 -0.04
N CYS A 20 13.88 -11.61 -0.31
CA CYS A 20 12.78 -11.68 -1.28
C CYS A 20 11.56 -10.88 -0.86
N THR A 21 11.67 -9.55 -0.80
CA THR A 21 10.52 -8.66 -0.68
C THR A 21 9.71 -8.57 -1.98
N ASN A 22 10.24 -9.06 -3.09
CA ASN A 22 9.56 -9.16 -4.38
C ASN A 22 8.34 -10.08 -4.34
N LEU A 23 8.27 -11.00 -3.39
CA LEU A 23 7.12 -11.89 -3.18
C LEU A 23 5.80 -11.12 -2.90
N PHE A 24 5.92 -9.91 -2.35
CA PHE A 24 4.76 -9.06 -2.05
C PHE A 24 4.26 -8.26 -3.25
N PHE A 25 4.95 -8.31 -4.38
CA PHE A 25 4.58 -7.59 -5.57
C PHE A 25 4.19 -8.58 -6.68
N GLN A 26 2.99 -8.39 -7.22
CA GLN A 26 2.48 -9.20 -8.33
C GLN A 26 2.15 -8.26 -9.50
N PRO A 27 3.18 -7.73 -10.16
CA PRO A 27 3.01 -6.78 -11.25
C PRO A 27 2.36 -7.42 -12.47
N ASP A 28 1.47 -6.67 -13.12
CA ASP A 28 1.03 -6.95 -14.47
C ASP A 28 0.96 -5.67 -15.32
N HIS A 29 0.84 -5.87 -16.64
CA HIS A 29 0.78 -4.79 -17.62
C HIS A 29 -0.59 -4.72 -18.31
N ILE A 30 -1.58 -5.47 -17.84
CA ILE A 30 -2.94 -5.51 -18.40
C ILE A 30 -3.64 -4.20 -18.06
N ARG A 31 -4.28 -3.60 -19.06
CA ARG A 31 -5.13 -2.44 -18.84
C ARG A 31 -6.55 -2.90 -18.53
N TYR A 32 -6.95 -2.85 -17.28
CA TYR A 32 -8.27 -3.29 -16.79
C TYR A 32 -9.37 -2.28 -17.08
N ASN A 33 -9.08 -0.99 -16.87
CA ASN A 33 -9.99 0.09 -17.15
C ASN A 33 -9.26 1.20 -17.91
N ASN A 34 -9.93 1.80 -18.89
CA ASN A 34 -9.45 3.02 -19.47
C ASN A 34 -9.98 4.20 -18.62
N PRO A 35 -9.13 5.11 -18.15
CA PRO A 35 -9.60 6.30 -17.42
C PRO A 35 -10.63 7.14 -18.17
N ARG A 36 -10.62 7.11 -19.51
CA ARG A 36 -11.63 7.76 -20.34
C ARG A 36 -13.01 7.13 -20.18
N ASP A 37 -13.07 5.81 -19.96
CA ASP A 37 -14.32 5.08 -19.75
C ASP A 37 -14.90 5.38 -18.36
N LEU A 38 -14.07 5.94 -17.45
CA LEU A 38 -14.49 6.42 -16.14
C LEU A 38 -15.12 7.84 -16.23
N ASP A 39 -15.28 8.39 -17.44
CA ASP A 39 -15.77 9.76 -17.67
C ASP A 39 -15.02 10.82 -16.84
N LYS A 40 -13.69 10.69 -16.76
CA LYS A 40 -12.86 11.52 -15.91
C LYS A 40 -11.58 11.95 -16.63
N ALA A 41 -11.33 13.25 -16.58
CA ALA A 41 -10.05 13.79 -17.00
C ALA A 41 -8.94 13.26 -16.07
N PHE A 42 -7.87 12.69 -16.64
CA PHE A 42 -6.68 12.32 -15.91
C PHE A 42 -5.44 12.80 -16.66
N ARG A 43 -4.34 12.91 -15.92
CA ARG A 43 -3.02 13.25 -16.48
C ARG A 43 -2.01 12.20 -16.05
N VAL A 44 -1.12 11.84 -16.95
CA VAL A 44 0.04 11.01 -16.59
C VAL A 44 1.13 11.94 -16.06
N VAL A 45 1.47 11.79 -14.80
CA VAL A 45 2.57 12.51 -14.15
C VAL A 45 3.80 11.63 -14.23
N ARG A 46 4.90 12.18 -14.75
CA ARG A 46 6.19 11.50 -14.84
C ARG A 46 7.11 12.02 -13.75
N ILE A 47 7.64 11.13 -12.94
CA ILE A 47 8.57 11.45 -11.85
C ILE A 47 9.83 10.62 -12.04
N THR A 48 11.00 11.29 -11.99
CA THR A 48 12.28 10.59 -12.02
C THR A 48 12.65 10.15 -10.61
N ALA A 49 12.82 8.87 -10.42
CA ALA A 49 13.30 8.27 -9.18
C ALA A 49 14.81 8.55 -8.97
N PRO A 50 15.35 8.38 -7.75
CA PRO A 50 16.76 8.66 -7.47
C PRO A 50 17.76 7.90 -8.31
N ASP A 51 17.39 6.74 -8.84
CA ASP A 51 18.21 5.91 -9.72
C ASP A 51 18.04 6.22 -11.22
N GLY A 52 17.33 7.32 -11.55
CA GLY A 52 17.07 7.74 -12.93
C GLY A 52 15.84 7.07 -13.59
N THR A 53 15.21 6.10 -12.95
CA THR A 53 14.00 5.47 -13.50
C THR A 53 12.85 6.48 -13.57
N VAL A 54 12.20 6.58 -14.74
CA VAL A 54 11.03 7.43 -14.92
C VAL A 54 9.76 6.63 -14.60
N LEU A 55 9.09 7.04 -13.54
CA LEU A 55 7.82 6.46 -13.09
C LEU A 55 6.64 7.29 -13.61
N LYS A 56 5.61 6.62 -14.04
CA LYS A 56 4.36 7.21 -14.55
C LYS A 56 3.26 6.94 -13.55
N HIS A 57 2.64 7.99 -13.06
CA HIS A 57 1.53 7.95 -12.11
C HIS A 57 0.30 8.59 -12.74
N TRP A 58 -0.90 8.26 -12.24
CA TRP A 58 -2.13 8.87 -12.71
C TRP A 58 -2.60 9.95 -11.76
N LEU A 59 -2.78 11.18 -12.26
CA LEU A 59 -3.37 12.27 -11.52
C LEU A 59 -4.77 12.56 -12.06
N PHE A 60 -5.77 12.42 -11.20
CA PHE A 60 -7.14 12.89 -11.44
C PHE A 60 -7.30 14.23 -10.73
N PRO A 61 -7.31 15.34 -11.47
CA PRO A 61 -7.45 16.66 -10.88
C PRO A 61 -8.90 16.94 -10.47
N SER A 62 -9.07 17.64 -9.35
CA SER A 62 -10.34 18.27 -9.02
C SER A 62 -10.40 19.68 -9.65
N PRO A 63 -11.57 20.13 -10.12
CA PRO A 63 -11.76 21.53 -10.58
C PRO A 63 -11.50 22.55 -9.46
N PHE A 64 -11.86 22.21 -8.23
CA PHE A 64 -11.73 23.06 -7.03
C PHE A 64 -11.07 22.27 -5.89
N PRO A 65 -9.74 22.07 -5.93
CA PRO A 65 -9.08 21.16 -5.01
C PRO A 65 -8.98 21.75 -3.59
N LYS A 66 -9.59 21.07 -2.62
CA LYS A 66 -9.45 21.30 -1.17
C LYS A 66 -8.24 20.57 -0.59
N GLY A 67 -7.81 19.49 -1.23
CA GLY A 67 -6.68 18.66 -0.82
C GLY A 67 -6.32 17.64 -1.89
N THR A 68 -5.36 16.77 -1.58
CA THR A 68 -4.91 15.70 -2.47
C THR A 68 -4.83 14.37 -1.75
N VAL A 69 -5.47 13.34 -2.28
CA VAL A 69 -5.28 11.96 -1.85
C VAL A 69 -4.14 11.36 -2.64
N PHE A 70 -3.04 11.07 -1.96
CA PHE A 70 -1.92 10.30 -2.50
C PHE A 70 -2.20 8.83 -2.21
N PHE A 71 -2.58 8.08 -3.25
CA PHE A 71 -3.11 6.72 -3.13
C PHE A 71 -2.09 5.68 -3.54
N LEU A 72 -1.87 4.70 -2.65
CA LEU A 72 -1.01 3.52 -2.84
C LEU A 72 -1.90 2.28 -2.98
N HIS A 73 -1.87 1.64 -4.14
CA HIS A 73 -2.72 0.48 -4.41
C HIS A 73 -2.20 -0.83 -3.81
N GLY A 74 -3.00 -1.88 -3.89
CA GLY A 74 -2.65 -3.24 -3.42
C GLY A 74 -1.59 -3.92 -4.28
N ASN A 75 -1.25 -5.18 -3.93
CA ASN A 75 -0.14 -5.91 -4.54
C ASN A 75 -0.39 -6.45 -5.94
N ALA A 76 -1.64 -6.75 -6.29
CA ALA A 76 -2.00 -7.35 -7.57
C ALA A 76 -2.54 -6.31 -8.55
N GLN A 77 -2.45 -6.61 -9.84
CA GLN A 77 -2.91 -5.75 -10.92
C GLN A 77 -2.12 -4.42 -10.97
N ASN A 78 -2.75 -3.29 -11.28
CA ASN A 78 -2.10 -1.97 -11.42
C ASN A 78 -3.11 -0.84 -11.20
N VAL A 79 -2.68 0.42 -11.32
CA VAL A 79 -3.56 1.59 -11.11
C VAL A 79 -4.84 1.55 -11.94
N SER A 80 -4.86 0.89 -13.13
CA SER A 80 -6.05 0.86 -13.96
C SER A 80 -7.21 0.08 -13.35
N SER A 81 -6.94 -0.94 -12.52
CA SER A 81 -7.98 -1.67 -11.78
C SER A 81 -8.38 -0.94 -10.49
N HIS A 82 -7.39 -0.37 -9.79
CA HIS A 82 -7.60 0.27 -8.49
C HIS A 82 -8.19 1.69 -8.59
N ALA A 83 -8.16 2.32 -9.77
CA ALA A 83 -8.68 3.66 -9.98
C ALA A 83 -10.15 3.82 -9.52
N ASN A 84 -10.98 2.79 -9.69
CA ASN A 84 -12.39 2.82 -9.29
C ASN A 84 -12.60 3.08 -7.79
N SER A 85 -11.64 2.70 -6.95
CA SER A 85 -11.72 2.93 -5.49
C SER A 85 -11.68 4.40 -5.12
N VAL A 86 -11.01 5.26 -5.91
CA VAL A 86 -10.71 6.65 -5.52
C VAL A 86 -11.05 7.69 -6.59
N ALA A 87 -11.25 7.29 -7.86
CA ALA A 87 -11.48 8.23 -8.97
C ALA A 87 -12.80 9.00 -8.88
N TRP A 88 -13.65 8.76 -7.90
CA TRP A 88 -14.85 9.55 -7.59
C TRP A 88 -14.54 10.81 -6.75
N LEU A 89 -13.43 10.84 -6.01
CA LEU A 89 -13.03 11.93 -5.11
C LEU A 89 -12.85 13.31 -5.79
N PRO A 90 -12.38 13.43 -7.04
CA PRO A 90 -12.24 14.73 -7.68
C PRO A 90 -13.53 15.54 -7.78
N ARG A 91 -14.69 14.88 -7.92
CA ARG A 91 -16.01 15.53 -7.90
C ARG A 91 -16.37 16.12 -6.53
N HIS A 92 -15.66 15.71 -5.46
CA HIS A 92 -15.86 16.16 -4.10
C HIS A 92 -14.75 17.10 -3.59
N GLY A 93 -13.89 17.59 -4.50
CA GLY A 93 -12.88 18.58 -4.16
C GLY A 93 -11.51 17.99 -3.77
N PHE A 94 -11.22 16.75 -4.07
CA PHE A 94 -9.90 16.18 -3.80
C PHE A 94 -9.20 15.75 -5.09
N ASN A 95 -8.00 16.28 -5.34
CA ASN A 95 -7.13 15.66 -6.33
C ASN A 95 -6.83 14.22 -5.88
N VAL A 96 -6.63 13.32 -6.84
CA VAL A 96 -6.18 11.96 -6.56
C VAL A 96 -4.94 11.67 -7.37
N LEU A 97 -3.81 11.43 -6.70
CA LEU A 97 -2.62 10.87 -7.32
C LEU A 97 -2.58 9.37 -7.03
N LEU A 98 -2.76 8.56 -8.07
CA LEU A 98 -2.56 7.12 -8.00
C LEU A 98 -1.10 6.81 -8.29
N PHE A 99 -0.41 6.30 -7.27
CA PHE A 99 0.96 5.86 -7.38
C PHE A 99 1.02 4.50 -8.07
N GLU A 100 1.73 4.42 -9.20
CA GLU A 100 2.01 3.17 -9.89
C GLU A 100 3.42 2.69 -9.51
N TYR A 101 3.54 1.46 -9.03
CA TYR A 101 4.83 0.88 -8.65
C TYR A 101 5.70 0.57 -9.87
N ARG A 102 7.02 0.41 -9.65
CA ARG A 102 7.93 -0.15 -10.65
C ARG A 102 7.43 -1.51 -11.10
N GLY A 103 7.57 -1.83 -12.40
CA GLY A 103 7.14 -3.09 -12.98
C GLY A 103 5.64 -3.24 -13.14
N TYR A 104 4.82 -2.29 -12.65
CA TYR A 104 3.37 -2.31 -12.79
C TYR A 104 2.91 -1.42 -13.93
N GLY A 105 1.80 -1.82 -14.58
CA GLY A 105 1.16 -1.07 -15.63
C GLY A 105 2.10 -0.70 -16.76
N SER A 106 2.42 0.59 -16.90
CA SER A 106 3.35 1.08 -17.92
C SER A 106 4.74 1.43 -17.38
N ASN A 107 5.02 1.10 -16.11
CA ASN A 107 6.33 1.33 -15.50
C ASN A 107 7.27 0.15 -15.72
N SER A 108 8.51 0.44 -16.06
CA SER A 108 9.59 -0.54 -16.18
C SER A 108 10.23 -0.84 -14.82
N GLY A 109 11.13 -1.83 -14.81
CA GLY A 109 11.92 -2.22 -13.65
C GLY A 109 11.26 -3.31 -12.81
N HIS A 110 11.89 -3.64 -11.68
CA HIS A 110 11.41 -4.65 -10.75
C HIS A 110 11.09 -4.01 -9.41
N PRO A 111 9.88 -4.26 -8.85
CA PRO A 111 9.52 -3.70 -7.57
C PRO A 111 10.26 -4.43 -6.44
N ASP A 112 10.74 -3.67 -5.48
CA ASP A 112 11.17 -4.13 -4.17
C ASP A 112 10.79 -3.07 -3.13
N LEU A 113 10.71 -3.45 -1.85
CA LEU A 113 10.28 -2.53 -0.81
C LEU A 113 11.21 -1.33 -0.66
N SER A 114 12.54 -1.53 -0.75
CA SER A 114 13.50 -0.43 -0.57
C SER A 114 13.36 0.63 -1.66
N LYS A 115 13.32 0.20 -2.92
CA LYS A 115 13.10 1.10 -4.06
C LYS A 115 11.73 1.76 -4.00
N THR A 116 10.70 0.99 -3.64
CA THR A 116 9.34 1.53 -3.46
C THR A 116 9.29 2.68 -2.46
N MET A 117 9.98 2.55 -1.29
CA MET A 117 10.05 3.64 -0.31
C MET A 117 10.76 4.89 -0.88
N GLN A 118 11.83 4.70 -1.66
CA GLN A 118 12.53 5.79 -2.34
C GLN A 118 11.67 6.46 -3.40
N ASP A 119 10.95 5.67 -4.20
CA ASP A 119 10.06 6.15 -5.26
C ASP A 119 8.88 6.95 -4.69
N ILE A 120 8.27 6.48 -3.60
CA ILE A 120 7.21 7.20 -2.89
C ILE A 120 7.74 8.52 -2.37
N THR A 121 8.93 8.54 -1.78
CA THR A 121 9.56 9.76 -1.27
C THR A 121 9.83 10.76 -2.40
N ALA A 122 10.40 10.31 -3.51
CA ALA A 122 10.68 11.15 -4.68
C ALA A 122 9.39 11.71 -5.29
N THR A 123 8.37 10.86 -5.42
CA THR A 123 7.04 11.26 -5.91
C THR A 123 6.42 12.29 -4.98
N PHE A 124 6.42 12.04 -3.67
CA PHE A 124 5.87 12.96 -2.67
C PHE A 124 6.53 14.34 -2.72
N ARG A 125 7.86 14.39 -2.81
CA ARG A 125 8.63 15.65 -2.98
C ARG A 125 8.21 16.41 -4.23
N SER A 126 8.03 15.69 -5.32
CA SER A 126 7.71 16.28 -6.63
C SER A 126 6.29 16.81 -6.70
N ILE A 127 5.31 16.04 -6.23
CA ILE A 127 3.89 16.46 -6.30
C ILE A 127 3.60 17.68 -5.42
N ARG A 128 4.28 17.79 -4.27
CA ARG A 128 4.13 18.97 -3.39
C ARG A 128 4.50 20.30 -4.04
N LYS A 129 5.29 20.25 -5.11
CA LYS A 129 5.70 21.44 -5.89
C LYS A 129 4.71 21.74 -7.04
N MET A 130 3.77 20.87 -7.33
CA MET A 130 2.81 21.07 -8.40
C MET A 130 1.81 22.16 -8.02
N PRO A 131 1.53 23.16 -8.88
CA PRO A 131 0.63 24.28 -8.55
C PRO A 131 -0.78 23.86 -8.10
N SER A 132 -1.30 22.74 -8.61
CA SER A 132 -2.61 22.21 -8.22
C SER A 132 -2.62 21.58 -6.82
N ILE A 133 -1.45 21.25 -6.23
CA ILE A 133 -1.28 20.53 -4.97
C ILE A 133 -0.59 21.41 -3.92
N ALA A 134 0.34 22.25 -4.33
CA ALA A 134 1.13 23.08 -3.43
C ALA A 134 0.25 23.89 -2.46
N GLY A 135 0.65 23.91 -1.20
CA GLY A 135 -0.05 24.65 -0.13
C GLY A 135 -1.36 24.00 0.35
N LYS A 136 -1.77 22.85 -0.21
CA LYS A 136 -2.98 22.15 0.18
C LYS A 136 -2.70 20.89 1.00
N PRO A 137 -3.63 20.44 1.85
CA PRO A 137 -3.50 19.20 2.60
C PRO A 137 -3.25 17.99 1.70
N ILE A 138 -2.37 17.09 2.15
CA ILE A 138 -2.13 15.80 1.49
C ILE A 138 -2.51 14.68 2.45
N ILE A 139 -3.35 13.78 1.99
CA ILE A 139 -3.78 12.57 2.67
C ILE A 139 -3.02 11.41 2.04
N LEU A 140 -2.31 10.63 2.84
CA LEU A 140 -1.71 9.38 2.38
C LEU A 140 -2.73 8.24 2.62
N PHE A 141 -3.22 7.66 1.54
CA PHE A 141 -4.18 6.56 1.59
C PHE A 141 -3.62 5.32 0.92
N GLY A 142 -3.69 4.17 1.58
CA GLY A 142 -3.25 2.91 1.02
C GLY A 142 -4.27 1.79 1.19
N GLN A 143 -4.24 0.83 0.28
CA GLN A 143 -5.04 -0.40 0.34
C GLN A 143 -4.13 -1.63 0.36
N SER A 144 -4.40 -2.60 1.25
CA SER A 144 -3.68 -3.86 1.35
C SER A 144 -2.16 -3.65 1.50
N LEU A 145 -1.33 -4.13 0.59
CA LEU A 145 0.12 -3.85 0.55
C LEU A 145 0.39 -2.34 0.62
N GLY A 146 -0.34 -1.56 -0.17
CA GLY A 146 -0.23 -0.09 -0.16
C GLY A 146 -0.59 0.53 1.19
N ALA A 147 -1.52 -0.08 1.94
CA ALA A 147 -1.87 0.36 3.30
C ALA A 147 -0.72 0.15 4.28
N SER A 148 -0.08 -1.02 4.26
CA SER A 148 1.09 -1.32 5.09
C SER A 148 2.27 -0.42 4.75
N ILE A 149 2.51 -0.16 3.45
CA ILE A 149 3.50 0.80 2.98
C ILE A 149 3.16 2.23 3.46
N ALA A 150 1.90 2.65 3.32
CA ALA A 150 1.46 3.99 3.74
C ALA A 150 1.71 4.25 5.23
N LEU A 151 1.39 3.28 6.08
CA LEU A 151 1.63 3.38 7.53
C LEU A 151 3.11 3.51 7.86
N TYR A 152 3.97 2.73 7.22
CA TYR A 152 5.41 2.83 7.39
C TYR A 152 5.95 4.20 6.94
N MET A 153 5.50 4.68 5.76
CA MET A 153 5.93 5.95 5.19
C MET A 153 5.43 7.16 5.98
N ALA A 154 4.20 7.11 6.49
CA ALA A 154 3.63 8.16 7.35
C ALA A 154 4.42 8.37 8.64
N ALA A 155 5.12 7.35 9.13
CA ALA A 155 5.99 7.45 10.29
C ALA A 155 7.35 8.11 9.99
N THR A 156 7.69 8.34 8.70
CA THR A 156 8.95 9.02 8.34
C THR A 156 8.84 10.53 8.56
N PRO A 157 9.84 11.19 9.17
CA PRO A 157 9.75 12.63 9.46
C PRO A 157 9.47 13.49 8.22
N GLU A 158 9.98 13.06 7.07
CA GLU A 158 9.84 13.80 5.82
C GLU A 158 8.41 13.85 5.32
N LEU A 159 7.70 12.71 5.30
CA LEU A 159 6.30 12.69 4.86
C LEU A 159 5.39 13.25 5.95
N LYS A 160 5.58 12.78 7.18
CA LYS A 160 4.71 13.09 8.33
C LYS A 160 4.42 14.58 8.49
N LYS A 161 5.46 15.43 8.43
CA LYS A 161 5.31 16.89 8.61
C LYS A 161 4.47 17.60 7.55
N HIS A 162 4.14 16.91 6.45
CA HIS A 162 3.40 17.49 5.34
C HIS A 162 2.08 16.76 5.04
N LEU A 163 1.80 15.71 5.80
CA LEU A 163 0.54 14.99 5.72
C LEU A 163 -0.47 15.57 6.71
N CYS A 164 -1.74 15.60 6.34
CA CYS A 164 -2.83 15.94 7.27
C CYS A 164 -3.44 14.69 7.92
N ALA A 165 -3.36 13.54 7.25
CA ALA A 165 -3.81 12.25 7.76
C ALA A 165 -3.14 11.10 7.01
N VAL A 166 -3.12 9.91 7.65
CA VAL A 166 -2.86 8.64 6.98
C VAL A 166 -4.05 7.71 7.16
N ILE A 167 -4.44 7.05 6.07
CA ILE A 167 -5.57 6.11 6.03
C ILE A 167 -5.07 4.79 5.48
N ALA A 168 -5.42 3.70 6.12
CA ALA A 168 -5.01 2.35 5.76
C ALA A 168 -6.24 1.44 5.71
N GLU A 169 -6.59 0.94 4.52
CA GLU A 169 -7.65 -0.05 4.34
C GLU A 169 -7.04 -1.43 4.18
N ALA A 170 -7.42 -2.35 5.08
CA ALA A 170 -6.95 -3.74 5.15
C ALA A 170 -5.41 -3.87 5.22
N PRO A 171 -4.71 -3.15 6.11
CA PRO A 171 -3.27 -3.31 6.28
C PRO A 171 -2.93 -4.62 6.98
N PHE A 172 -1.79 -5.22 6.65
CA PHE A 172 -1.14 -6.21 7.51
C PHE A 172 -0.06 -5.56 8.36
N SER A 173 0.25 -6.16 9.49
CA SER A 173 1.11 -5.57 10.53
C SER A 173 2.60 -5.81 10.26
N ASP A 174 2.94 -6.99 9.77
CA ASP A 174 4.33 -7.44 9.61
C ASP A 174 4.49 -8.34 8.39
N TYR A 175 5.52 -8.07 7.56
CA TYR A 175 5.78 -8.83 6.34
C TYR A 175 6.12 -10.30 6.60
N ARG A 176 6.87 -10.57 7.68
CA ARG A 176 7.22 -11.94 8.07
C ARG A 176 6.03 -12.68 8.65
N ALA A 177 5.25 -12.00 9.49
CA ALA A 177 4.07 -12.59 10.12
C ALA A 177 3.00 -12.98 9.10
N ILE A 178 2.66 -12.11 8.15
CA ILE A 178 1.65 -12.40 7.13
C ILE A 178 2.07 -13.57 6.22
N VAL A 179 3.37 -13.69 5.86
CA VAL A 179 3.86 -14.85 5.10
C VAL A 179 3.73 -16.12 5.91
N ARG A 180 4.12 -16.10 7.20
CA ARG A 180 3.98 -17.25 8.10
C ARG A 180 2.53 -17.71 8.19
N GLU A 181 1.61 -16.80 8.37
CA GLU A 181 0.18 -17.10 8.44
C GLU A 181 -0.36 -17.71 7.14
N LYS A 182 0.04 -17.17 5.99
CA LYS A 182 -0.32 -17.74 4.69
C LYS A 182 0.28 -19.14 4.47
N LEU A 183 1.50 -19.39 4.89
CA LEU A 183 2.10 -20.71 4.82
C LEU A 183 1.45 -21.68 5.81
N ALA A 184 1.01 -21.20 6.97
CA ALA A 184 0.33 -22.00 7.99
C ALA A 184 -1.09 -22.45 7.58
N SER A 185 -1.72 -21.74 6.66
CA SER A 185 -3.10 -22.03 6.20
C SER A 185 -3.23 -23.28 5.32
N SER A 186 -2.11 -23.85 4.85
CA SER A 186 -2.08 -25.08 4.05
C SER A 186 -1.22 -26.15 4.73
N TRP A 187 -1.74 -27.36 4.84
CA TRP A 187 -1.02 -28.49 5.46
C TRP A 187 0.30 -28.83 4.73
N ILE A 188 0.39 -28.53 3.42
CA ILE A 188 1.59 -28.76 2.61
C ILE A 188 2.70 -27.78 3.01
N THR A 189 2.36 -26.52 3.22
CA THR A 189 3.33 -25.45 3.51
C THR A 189 3.52 -25.22 5.02
N TRP A 190 2.65 -25.75 5.85
CA TRP A 190 2.70 -25.61 7.32
C TRP A 190 4.07 -25.90 7.94
N PRO A 191 4.80 -26.98 7.57
CA PRO A 191 6.13 -27.26 8.15
C PRO A 191 7.18 -26.22 7.74
N LEU A 192 6.97 -25.52 6.64
CA LEU A 192 7.90 -24.53 6.09
C LEU A 192 7.63 -23.10 6.56
N GLN A 193 6.57 -22.86 7.34
CA GLN A 193 6.15 -21.53 7.75
C GLN A 193 7.25 -20.73 8.47
N TYR A 194 8.00 -21.36 9.36
CA TYR A 194 9.09 -20.69 10.07
C TYR A 194 10.33 -20.51 9.19
N PRO A 195 10.93 -21.56 8.59
CA PRO A 195 12.15 -21.40 7.80
C PRO A 195 11.95 -20.40 6.64
N LEU A 196 10.85 -20.49 5.90
CA LEU A 196 10.60 -19.56 4.79
C LEU A 196 10.30 -18.15 5.27
N SER A 197 9.54 -17.97 6.35
CA SER A 197 9.28 -16.62 6.86
C SER A 197 10.53 -15.91 7.37
N TRP A 198 11.54 -16.64 7.86
CA TRP A 198 12.81 -16.03 8.29
C TRP A 198 13.61 -15.41 7.14
N THR A 199 13.41 -15.86 5.91
CA THR A 199 14.06 -15.25 4.74
C THR A 199 13.45 -13.89 4.37
N ILE A 200 12.27 -13.56 4.90
CA ILE A 200 11.58 -12.31 4.62
C ILE A 200 12.22 -11.16 5.40
N ASN A 201 12.59 -10.11 4.68
CA ASN A 201 13.04 -8.88 5.31
C ASN A 201 11.84 -8.07 5.83
N ASP A 202 11.73 -7.97 7.14
CA ASP A 202 10.66 -7.28 7.84
C ASP A 202 11.01 -5.84 8.28
N LYS A 203 12.11 -5.30 7.76
CA LYS A 203 12.60 -3.94 8.09
C LYS A 203 11.52 -2.87 7.88
N TYR A 204 10.69 -3.05 6.86
CA TYR A 204 9.64 -2.11 6.46
C TYR A 204 8.27 -2.45 7.05
N SER A 205 8.19 -3.38 8.00
CA SER A 205 6.94 -3.75 8.67
C SER A 205 6.34 -2.56 9.43
N PRO A 206 5.07 -2.21 9.17
CA PRO A 206 4.45 -1.03 9.76
C PRO A 206 4.36 -1.11 11.28
N ILE A 207 4.22 -2.31 11.85
CA ILE A 207 4.14 -2.50 13.30
C ILE A 207 5.37 -1.93 14.03
N LYS A 208 6.53 -1.92 13.38
CA LYS A 208 7.79 -1.40 13.97
C LYS A 208 7.81 0.13 14.10
N ARG A 209 6.93 0.82 13.39
CA ARG A 209 6.90 2.29 13.35
C ARG A 209 5.55 2.92 13.60
N ILE A 210 4.48 2.14 13.75
CA ILE A 210 3.12 2.65 13.87
C ILE A 210 2.97 3.64 15.04
N GLY A 211 3.65 3.42 16.15
CA GLY A 211 3.67 4.36 17.29
C GLY A 211 4.30 5.72 16.97
N SER A 212 5.13 5.80 15.92
CA SER A 212 5.77 7.04 15.45
C SER A 212 4.93 7.81 14.43
N VAL A 213 3.77 7.30 14.03
CA VAL A 213 2.81 8.03 13.18
C VAL A 213 2.25 9.24 13.92
N ALA A 214 1.96 9.11 15.19
CA ALA A 214 1.50 10.23 16.02
C ALA A 214 2.46 11.45 15.93
N PRO A 215 1.93 12.68 15.98
CA PRO A 215 0.54 13.10 16.19
C PRO A 215 -0.32 13.19 14.90
N LEU A 216 0.14 12.58 13.79
CA LEU A 216 -0.63 12.57 12.55
C LEU A 216 -1.91 11.73 12.73
N PRO A 217 -3.11 12.26 12.39
CA PRO A 217 -4.35 11.51 12.42
C PRO A 217 -4.26 10.21 11.61
N LEU A 218 -4.56 9.09 12.28
CA LEU A 218 -4.54 7.75 11.72
C LEU A 218 -5.96 7.18 11.64
N LEU A 219 -6.33 6.66 10.47
CA LEU A 219 -7.53 5.86 10.29
C LEU A 219 -7.15 4.48 9.74
N ILE A 220 -7.56 3.43 10.45
CA ILE A 220 -7.52 2.06 9.95
C ILE A 220 -8.94 1.62 9.63
N ILE A 221 -9.15 1.08 8.42
CA ILE A 221 -10.41 0.49 7.97
C ILE A 221 -10.14 -0.99 7.70
N HIS A 222 -10.89 -1.90 8.31
CA HIS A 222 -10.66 -3.33 8.12
C HIS A 222 -11.97 -4.12 8.17
N SER A 223 -12.19 -4.98 7.18
CA SER A 223 -13.36 -5.85 7.16
C SER A 223 -13.18 -7.01 8.12
N VAL A 224 -14.23 -7.34 8.86
CA VAL A 224 -14.25 -8.53 9.73
C VAL A 224 -14.25 -9.84 8.94
N ASP A 225 -14.71 -9.78 7.68
CA ASP A 225 -14.82 -10.93 6.77
C ASP A 225 -13.64 -10.99 5.77
N ASP A 226 -12.54 -10.29 6.04
CA ASP A 226 -11.39 -10.24 5.14
C ASP A 226 -10.65 -11.58 5.10
N ALA A 227 -10.80 -12.32 4.00
CA ALA A 227 -10.13 -13.60 3.78
C ALA A 227 -8.68 -13.47 3.25
N ILE A 228 -8.27 -12.25 2.84
CA ILE A 228 -6.94 -12.01 2.28
C ILE A 228 -5.96 -11.54 3.36
N VAL A 229 -6.33 -10.51 4.10
CA VAL A 229 -5.57 -10.01 5.25
C VAL A 229 -6.46 -10.14 6.48
N PRO A 230 -6.17 -11.04 7.41
CA PRO A 230 -7.03 -11.26 8.57
C PRO A 230 -7.26 -10.02 9.41
N PHE A 231 -8.47 -9.87 9.94
CA PHE A 231 -8.90 -8.70 10.70
C PHE A 231 -8.00 -8.34 11.88
N HIS A 232 -7.42 -9.34 12.54
CA HIS A 232 -6.52 -9.14 13.69
C HIS A 232 -5.23 -8.37 13.32
N GLU A 233 -4.81 -8.39 12.07
CA GLU A 233 -3.65 -7.64 11.59
C GLU A 233 -3.87 -6.12 11.73
N GLY A 234 -5.05 -5.64 11.31
CA GLY A 234 -5.45 -4.25 11.53
C GLY A 234 -5.62 -3.89 13.00
N GLN A 235 -6.18 -4.83 13.80
CA GLN A 235 -6.33 -4.64 15.25
C GLN A 235 -4.97 -4.53 15.96
N ALA A 236 -3.98 -5.33 15.59
CA ALA A 236 -2.63 -5.28 16.15
C ALA A 236 -1.98 -3.91 15.89
N LEU A 237 -2.09 -3.40 14.67
CA LEU A 237 -1.62 -2.06 14.33
C LEU A 237 -2.33 -0.97 15.13
N PHE A 238 -3.65 -1.05 15.23
CA PHE A 238 -4.42 -0.07 15.99
C PHE A 238 -4.08 -0.09 17.47
N THR A 239 -3.90 -1.25 18.07
CA THR A 239 -3.53 -1.39 19.49
C THR A 239 -2.20 -0.69 19.78
N GLN A 240 -1.22 -0.85 18.91
CA GLN A 240 0.13 -0.28 19.10
C GLN A 240 0.23 1.19 18.68
N ALA A 241 -0.67 1.67 17.84
CA ALA A 241 -0.69 3.08 17.41
C ALA A 241 -1.01 4.00 18.58
N LYS A 242 -0.46 5.22 18.54
CA LYS A 242 -0.76 6.31 19.49
C LYS A 242 -1.83 7.24 18.91
N GLU A 243 -2.49 8.01 19.80
CA GLU A 243 -3.47 9.02 19.41
C GLU A 243 -2.83 10.16 18.57
N PRO A 244 -3.63 10.80 17.68
CA PRO A 244 -5.03 10.53 17.37
C PRO A 244 -5.21 9.37 16.38
N LYS A 245 -6.06 8.40 16.73
CA LYS A 245 -6.32 7.23 15.90
C LYS A 245 -7.80 6.84 15.89
N ARG A 246 -8.26 6.28 14.76
CA ARG A 246 -9.62 5.73 14.62
C ARG A 246 -9.54 4.37 13.94
N PHE A 247 -10.47 3.49 14.31
CA PHE A 247 -10.65 2.18 13.69
C PHE A 247 -12.08 2.02 13.21
N TRP A 248 -12.25 1.76 11.92
CA TRP A 248 -13.57 1.45 11.35
C TRP A 248 -13.65 -0.03 11.03
N LYS A 249 -14.53 -0.73 11.71
CA LYS A 249 -14.91 -2.09 11.33
C LYS A 249 -15.76 -2.01 10.08
N ALA A 250 -15.32 -2.67 9.03
CA ALA A 250 -16.05 -2.79 7.78
C ALA A 250 -16.62 -4.21 7.64
N GLU A 251 -17.56 -4.36 6.75
CA GLU A 251 -18.13 -5.64 6.33
C GLU A 251 -17.83 -5.90 4.86
N GLY A 252 -17.81 -7.18 4.47
CA GLY A 252 -17.60 -7.62 3.11
C GLY A 252 -16.16 -8.01 2.83
N HIS A 253 -15.87 -8.24 1.54
CA HIS A 253 -14.57 -8.74 1.11
C HIS A 253 -13.44 -7.73 1.29
N HIS A 254 -12.21 -8.20 1.11
CA HIS A 254 -10.99 -7.41 1.11
C HIS A 254 -11.12 -6.12 0.29
N ILE A 255 -10.72 -4.97 0.87
CA ILE A 255 -10.77 -3.64 0.25
C ILE A 255 -12.12 -3.25 -0.40
N ALA A 256 -13.23 -3.61 0.26
CA ALA A 256 -14.58 -3.38 -0.27
C ALA A 256 -15.29 -2.14 0.31
N PHE A 257 -14.70 -1.45 1.29
CA PHE A 257 -15.37 -0.37 2.01
C PHE A 257 -15.82 0.77 1.07
N LEU A 258 -14.93 1.22 0.19
CA LEU A 258 -15.23 2.30 -0.75
C LEU A 258 -16.03 1.87 -1.99
N LYS A 259 -16.39 0.59 -2.12
CA LYS A 259 -17.32 0.12 -3.16
C LYS A 259 -18.76 0.49 -2.82
N ARG A 260 -19.07 0.68 -1.53
CA ARG A 260 -20.40 1.04 -1.02
C ARG A 260 -20.54 2.57 -0.93
N GLU A 261 -21.69 3.11 -1.31
CA GLU A 261 -21.95 4.55 -1.24
C GLU A 261 -21.88 5.10 0.20
N ALA A 262 -22.43 4.35 1.16
CA ALA A 262 -22.33 4.71 2.59
C ALA A 262 -20.88 4.82 3.05
N GLY A 263 -20.01 3.89 2.61
CA GLY A 263 -18.58 3.94 2.90
C GLY A 263 -17.90 5.17 2.30
N ARG A 264 -18.26 5.51 1.06
CA ARG A 264 -17.73 6.73 0.39
C ARG A 264 -18.16 8.01 1.11
N ARG A 265 -19.41 8.12 1.55
CA ARG A 265 -19.88 9.27 2.34
C ARG A 265 -19.12 9.38 3.64
N HIS A 266 -19.02 8.30 4.41
CA HIS A 266 -18.31 8.29 5.68
C HIS A 266 -16.82 8.64 5.53
N PHE A 267 -16.19 8.14 4.46
CA PHE A 267 -14.81 8.48 4.12
C PHE A 267 -14.65 9.98 3.78
N LEU A 268 -15.56 10.53 2.99
CA LEU A 268 -15.55 11.94 2.61
C LEU A 268 -15.75 12.85 3.82
N ASP A 269 -16.67 12.50 4.72
CA ASP A 269 -16.91 13.24 5.97
C ASP A 269 -15.64 13.25 6.84
N TYR A 270 -14.95 12.12 6.93
CA TYR A 270 -13.67 12.04 7.63
C TYR A 270 -12.60 12.94 7.01
N LEU A 271 -12.46 12.93 5.68
CA LEU A 271 -11.49 13.78 4.98
C LEU A 271 -11.78 15.26 5.23
N ASN A 272 -13.04 15.67 5.11
CA ASN A 272 -13.45 17.07 5.34
C ASN A 272 -13.20 17.48 6.80
N ALA A 273 -13.62 16.67 7.76
CA ALA A 273 -13.45 16.98 9.17
C ALA A 273 -11.98 17.01 9.63
N THR A 274 -11.11 16.23 8.99
CA THR A 274 -9.72 16.06 9.44
C THR A 274 -8.75 16.99 8.70
N CYS A 275 -8.99 17.23 7.41
CA CYS A 275 -8.01 17.87 6.52
C CYS A 275 -8.50 19.17 5.86
N VAL A 276 -9.79 19.48 5.91
CA VAL A 276 -10.34 20.70 5.29
C VAL A 276 -10.84 21.60 6.43
N GLN A 277 -10.03 22.59 6.77
CA GLN A 277 -10.40 23.66 7.73
C GLN A 277 -10.86 24.89 6.98
#